data_50560f26a0e614615ce6b30cc05507eb
#
_entry.id   50560f26a0e614615ce6b30cc05507eb
#
_cell.length_a   1.000
_cell.length_b   1.000
_cell.length_c   1.000
_cell.angle_alpha   90.00
_cell.angle_beta   90.00
_cell.angle_gamma   90.00
#
_symmetry.space_group_name_H-M   'P 1'
#
loop_
_entity.id
_entity.type
_entity.pdbx_description
1 polymer ?
#
loop_
_entity_poly.entity_id
_entity_poly.type
_entity_poly.pdbx_seq_one_letter_code
_entity_poly.pdbx_strand_id
1 'polypeptide(L)'
;MYSWEKTKNRFSYSFSRRGGINAAFGNLDKEDSWQQHFVDTYLEGYRIGDPNKVEIMAKEAPSIVEEIDNWGSNFAKLKNGKLDQRFFGAHKYRRTCYSGDFTGLSILKTLLK
;
A
#
# COMPACT_ATOMS: atom_id res chain seq x y z
N MET A 1 0.52 -5.02 29.28
CA MET A 1 -0.63 -5.73 28.66
C MET A 1 -1.57 -4.72 28.01
N TYR A 2 -1.93 -4.92 26.77
CA TYR A 2 -2.87 -4.03 26.09
C TYR A 2 -4.29 -4.29 26.58
N SER A 3 -4.97 -3.23 27.03
CA SER A 3 -6.39 -3.34 27.36
C SER A 3 -7.21 -3.59 26.09
N TRP A 4 -8.38 -4.20 26.25
CA TRP A 4 -9.35 -4.41 25.17
C TRP A 4 -9.68 -3.10 24.42
N GLU A 5 -9.72 -1.99 25.13
CA GLU A 5 -9.99 -0.67 24.55
C GLU A 5 -8.87 -0.21 23.60
N LYS A 6 -7.61 -0.46 23.95
CA LYS A 6 -6.48 -0.17 23.07
C LYS A 6 -6.51 -1.02 21.81
N THR A 7 -6.98 -2.25 21.91
CA THR A 7 -7.17 -3.13 20.75
C THR A 7 -8.29 -2.62 19.86
N LYS A 8 -9.40 -2.19 20.43
CA LYS A 8 -10.49 -1.54 19.68
C LYS A 8 -10.01 -0.31 18.91
N ASN A 9 -9.20 0.53 19.55
CA ASN A 9 -8.67 1.74 18.89
C ASN A 9 -7.75 1.41 17.71
N ARG A 10 -6.96 0.36 17.80
CA ARG A 10 -6.13 -0.12 16.68
C ARG A 10 -6.96 -0.62 15.51
N PHE A 11 -8.01 -1.38 15.77
CA PHE A 11 -8.95 -1.85 14.75
C PHE A 11 -9.65 -0.67 14.06
N SER A 12 -10.14 0.28 14.87
CA SER A 12 -10.77 1.50 14.38
C SER A 12 -9.83 2.31 13.48
N TYR A 13 -8.54 2.39 13.82
CA TYR A 13 -7.54 3.09 13.03
C TYR A 13 -7.34 2.42 11.65
N SER A 14 -7.28 1.09 11.59
CA SER A 14 -7.16 0.36 10.33
C SER A 14 -8.40 0.56 9.45
N PHE A 15 -9.60 0.56 10.02
CA PHE A 15 -10.84 0.83 9.30
C PHE A 15 -10.89 2.21 8.67
N SER A 16 -10.30 3.22 9.32
CA SER A 16 -10.33 4.61 8.84
C SER A 16 -9.19 4.96 7.88
N ARG A 17 -8.27 4.05 7.58
CA ARG A 17 -7.17 4.28 6.64
C ARG A 17 -7.70 4.51 5.23
N ARG A 18 -7.50 5.73 4.72
CA ARG A 18 -8.00 6.16 3.41
C ARG A 18 -6.93 6.29 2.33
N GLY A 19 -5.65 6.30 2.72
CA GLY A 19 -4.54 6.56 1.81
C GLY A 19 -4.39 5.53 0.70
N GLY A 20 -4.25 4.28 1.08
CA GLY A 20 -4.02 3.20 0.16
C GLY A 20 -2.80 2.37 0.54
N ILE A 21 -2.35 1.54 -0.37
CA ILE A 21 -1.16 0.71 -0.25
C ILE A 21 -0.24 0.95 -1.43
N ASN A 22 1.06 1.07 -1.17
CA ASN A 22 2.03 1.44 -2.19
C ASN A 22 2.65 0.23 -2.87
N ALA A 23 2.71 0.27 -4.20
CA ALA A 23 3.41 -0.70 -5.00
C ALA A 23 3.86 -0.05 -6.32
N ALA A 24 5.12 -0.26 -6.70
CA ALA A 24 5.69 0.37 -7.88
C ALA A 24 5.32 -0.42 -9.15
N PHE A 25 4.07 -0.33 -9.57
CA PHE A 25 3.59 -0.94 -10.81
C PHE A 25 4.02 -0.18 -12.06
N GLY A 26 4.18 1.14 -11.96
CA GLY A 26 4.44 1.98 -13.12
C GLY A 26 3.25 2.09 -14.07
N ASN A 27 2.03 1.92 -13.59
CA ASN A 27 0.83 1.94 -14.44
C ASN A 27 0.51 3.32 -15.00
N LEU A 28 0.82 4.38 -14.27
CA LEU A 28 0.63 5.78 -14.67
C LEU A 28 1.98 6.47 -14.91
N ASP A 29 2.92 6.30 -14.00
CA ASP A 29 4.26 6.84 -14.09
C ASP A 29 5.23 5.71 -14.46
N LYS A 30 5.48 5.51 -15.75
CA LYS A 30 6.27 4.39 -16.28
C LYS A 30 7.72 4.37 -15.80
N GLU A 31 8.23 5.51 -15.35
CA GLU A 31 9.57 5.65 -14.79
C GLU A 31 9.67 5.08 -13.37
N ASP A 32 8.54 4.82 -12.71
CA ASP A 32 8.56 4.27 -11.35
C ASP A 32 9.12 2.84 -11.35
N SER A 33 9.81 2.50 -10.27
CA SER A 33 10.45 1.21 -10.10
C SER A 33 10.51 0.84 -8.63
N TRP A 34 10.73 -0.43 -8.32
CA TRP A 34 10.92 -0.85 -6.94
C TRP A 34 12.15 -0.17 -6.30
N GLN A 35 13.17 0.15 -7.11
CA GLN A 35 14.36 0.86 -6.62
C GLN A 35 14.00 2.26 -6.14
N GLN A 36 13.19 2.99 -6.89
CA GLN A 36 12.71 4.30 -6.46
C GLN A 36 11.80 4.19 -5.24
N HIS A 37 10.95 3.18 -5.17
CA HIS A 37 10.12 2.90 -4.01
C HIS A 37 10.98 2.63 -2.76
N PHE A 38 12.04 1.84 -2.92
CA PHE A 38 13.03 1.60 -1.86
C PHE A 38 13.65 2.91 -1.37
N VAL A 39 14.15 3.73 -2.29
CA VAL A 39 14.82 5.00 -1.96
C VAL A 39 13.86 5.93 -1.22
N ASP A 40 12.68 6.14 -1.74
CA ASP A 40 11.68 7.02 -1.13
C ASP A 40 11.32 6.57 0.30
N THR A 41 11.09 5.28 0.48
CA THR A 41 10.74 4.71 1.78
C THR A 41 11.89 4.81 2.78
N TYR A 42 13.10 4.49 2.34
CA TYR A 42 14.28 4.50 3.20
C TYR A 42 14.63 5.92 3.65
N LEU A 43 14.56 6.89 2.75
CA LEU A 43 14.84 8.30 3.07
C LEU A 43 13.75 8.92 3.94
N GLU A 44 12.47 8.64 3.67
CA GLU A 44 11.36 9.12 4.49
C GLU A 44 11.44 8.56 5.92
N GLY A 45 11.98 7.36 6.06
CA GLY A 45 12.29 6.76 7.36
C GLY A 45 13.59 7.25 8.00
N TYR A 46 14.19 8.30 7.49
CA TYR A 46 15.45 8.88 7.98
C TYR A 46 16.60 7.87 8.07
N ARG A 47 16.62 6.87 7.19
CA ARG A 47 17.64 5.81 7.12
C ARG A 47 17.74 4.96 8.38
N ILE A 48 16.71 4.94 9.23
CA ILE A 48 16.68 4.14 10.47
C ILE A 48 16.25 2.69 10.20
N GLY A 49 15.41 2.47 9.18
CA GLY A 49 14.90 1.14 8.85
C GLY A 49 16.01 0.18 8.38
N ASP A 50 15.74 -1.13 8.50
CA ASP A 50 16.61 -2.16 7.95
C ASP A 50 16.52 -2.13 6.41
N PRO A 51 17.60 -1.78 5.69
CA PRO A 51 17.55 -1.67 4.23
C PRO A 51 17.20 -2.98 3.54
N ASN A 52 17.58 -4.13 4.10
CA ASN A 52 17.25 -5.43 3.51
C ASN A 52 15.74 -5.69 3.54
N LYS A 53 15.08 -5.35 4.62
CA LYS A 53 13.61 -5.50 4.75
C LYS A 53 12.87 -4.52 3.85
N VAL A 54 13.34 -3.29 3.74
CA VAL A 54 12.74 -2.29 2.85
C VAL A 54 12.89 -2.72 1.40
N GLU A 55 14.03 -3.29 1.01
CA GLU A 55 14.25 -3.82 -0.33
C GLU A 55 13.27 -4.95 -0.67
N ILE A 56 13.12 -5.93 0.23
CA ILE A 56 12.18 -7.04 0.05
C ILE A 56 10.75 -6.49 -0.11
N MET A 57 10.35 -5.58 0.76
CA MET A 57 9.02 -4.97 0.69
C MET A 57 8.80 -4.28 -0.65
N ALA A 58 9.74 -3.46 -1.09
CA ALA A 58 9.60 -2.71 -2.35
C ALA A 58 9.53 -3.64 -3.57
N LYS A 59 10.34 -4.70 -3.59
CA LYS A 59 10.36 -5.69 -4.69
C LYS A 59 9.08 -6.52 -4.73
N GLU A 60 8.57 -6.94 -3.58
CA GLU A 60 7.42 -7.85 -3.52
C GLU A 60 6.07 -7.14 -3.53
N ALA A 61 6.04 -5.85 -3.24
CA ALA A 61 4.79 -5.09 -3.13
C ALA A 61 3.85 -5.26 -4.33
N PRO A 62 4.30 -5.18 -5.60
CA PRO A 62 3.40 -5.35 -6.73
C PRO A 62 2.69 -6.71 -6.74
N SER A 63 3.42 -7.79 -6.54
CA SER A 63 2.82 -9.13 -6.54
C SER A 63 1.86 -9.35 -5.38
N ILE A 64 2.19 -8.82 -4.20
CA ILE A 64 1.32 -8.92 -3.02
C ILE A 64 0.04 -8.12 -3.21
N VAL A 65 0.11 -6.92 -3.76
CA VAL A 65 -1.08 -6.10 -4.02
C VAL A 65 -1.98 -6.77 -5.06
N GLU A 66 -1.43 -7.33 -6.12
CA GLU A 66 -2.20 -8.10 -7.10
C GLU A 66 -2.90 -9.30 -6.45
N GLU A 67 -2.20 -10.02 -5.59
CA GLU A 67 -2.74 -11.16 -4.87
C GLU A 67 -3.93 -10.75 -3.99
N ILE A 68 -3.79 -9.67 -3.23
CA ILE A 68 -4.87 -9.14 -2.39
C ILE A 68 -6.05 -8.67 -3.25
N ASP A 69 -5.80 -8.05 -4.38
CA ASP A 69 -6.86 -7.65 -5.32
C ASP A 69 -7.63 -8.87 -5.83
N ASN A 70 -6.91 -9.92 -6.22
CA ASN A 70 -7.52 -11.17 -6.67
C ASN A 70 -8.33 -11.86 -5.57
N TRP A 71 -7.99 -11.66 -4.31
CA TRP A 71 -8.76 -12.17 -3.16
C TRP A 71 -10.04 -11.38 -2.88
N GLY A 72 -10.25 -10.25 -3.56
CA GLY A 72 -11.49 -9.49 -3.50
C GLY A 72 -11.43 -8.11 -2.90
N SER A 73 -10.24 -7.52 -2.74
CA SER A 73 -10.11 -6.15 -2.21
C SER A 73 -10.65 -5.07 -3.15
N ASN A 74 -10.84 -5.38 -4.42
CA ASN A 74 -11.44 -4.47 -5.41
C ASN A 74 -10.77 -3.10 -5.45
N PHE A 75 -9.46 -3.08 -5.68
CA PHE A 75 -8.75 -1.83 -5.91
C PHE A 75 -9.28 -1.11 -7.16
N ALA A 76 -9.27 0.21 -7.13
CA ALA A 76 -9.65 1.02 -8.28
C ALA A 76 -8.78 0.68 -9.49
N LYS A 77 -9.39 0.62 -10.67
CA LYS A 77 -8.73 0.21 -11.91
C LYS A 77 -8.91 1.26 -13.00
N LEU A 78 -7.91 1.33 -13.87
CA LEU A 78 -7.97 2.09 -15.10
C LEU A 78 -8.88 1.38 -16.13
N LYS A 79 -9.22 2.07 -17.19
CA LYS A 79 -10.04 1.50 -18.29
C LYS A 79 -9.42 0.27 -18.92
N ASN A 80 -8.09 0.15 -18.90
CA ASN A 80 -7.36 -1.01 -19.47
C ASN A 80 -7.29 -2.21 -18.51
N GLY A 81 -7.91 -2.14 -17.33
CA GLY A 81 -7.91 -3.21 -16.34
C GLY A 81 -6.73 -3.19 -15.36
N LYS A 82 -5.74 -2.35 -15.57
CA LYS A 82 -4.61 -2.19 -14.64
C LYS A 82 -5.04 -1.38 -13.41
N LEU A 83 -4.37 -1.59 -12.28
CA LEU A 83 -4.65 -0.86 -11.06
C LEU A 83 -4.38 0.63 -11.23
N ASP A 84 -5.33 1.45 -10.81
CA ASP A 84 -5.14 2.89 -10.74
C ASP A 84 -4.26 3.25 -9.55
N GLN A 85 -3.44 4.29 -9.70
CA GLN A 85 -2.49 4.71 -8.68
C GLN A 85 -2.53 6.22 -8.52
N ARG A 86 -2.35 6.70 -7.28
CA ARG A 86 -2.37 8.13 -6.98
C ARG A 86 -1.17 8.53 -6.12
N PHE A 87 -0.95 9.84 -6.00
CA PHE A 87 0.04 10.37 -5.06
C PHE A 87 -0.49 10.25 -3.63
N PHE A 88 0.40 9.85 -2.73
CA PHE A 88 0.15 9.92 -1.31
C PHE A 88 1.47 9.93 -0.54
N GLY A 89 1.62 10.91 0.37
CA GLY A 89 2.85 11.06 1.13
C GLY A 89 4.01 11.61 0.28
N ALA A 90 5.21 11.27 0.64
CA ALA A 90 6.45 11.81 0.06
C ALA A 90 6.98 11.00 -1.14
N HIS A 91 6.13 10.21 -1.78
CA HIS A 91 6.56 9.42 -2.93
C HIS A 91 6.74 10.26 -4.20
N LYS A 92 7.78 9.96 -4.94
CA LYS A 92 8.11 10.67 -6.18
C LYS A 92 7.09 10.42 -7.29
N TYR A 93 6.56 9.20 -7.37
CA TYR A 93 5.63 8.77 -8.41
C TYR A 93 4.29 8.33 -7.83
N ARG A 94 3.28 8.27 -8.69
CA ARG A 94 1.97 7.73 -8.33
C ARG A 94 2.07 6.21 -8.20
N ARG A 95 2.15 5.71 -6.98
CA ARG A 95 2.25 4.27 -6.71
C ARG A 95 1.25 3.77 -5.68
N THR A 96 0.39 4.63 -5.16
CA THR A 96 -0.58 4.25 -4.14
C THR A 96 -1.83 3.67 -4.78
N CYS A 97 -2.03 2.37 -4.59
CA CYS A 97 -3.24 1.66 -4.97
C CYS A 97 -4.31 1.88 -3.90
N TYR A 98 -5.57 1.99 -4.29
CA TYR A 98 -6.64 2.38 -3.37
C TYR A 98 -7.97 1.72 -3.75
N SER A 99 -8.86 1.62 -2.77
CA SER A 99 -10.23 1.16 -2.95
C SER A 99 -11.17 2.25 -2.41
N GLY A 100 -11.46 3.25 -3.24
CA GLY A 100 -12.21 4.45 -2.83
C GLY A 100 -11.55 5.12 -1.62
N ASP A 101 -12.37 5.49 -0.63
CA ASP A 101 -11.91 6.09 0.63
C ASP A 101 -11.74 5.05 1.75
N PHE A 102 -11.88 3.76 1.45
CA PHE A 102 -11.93 2.69 2.45
C PHE A 102 -10.93 1.58 2.18
N THR A 103 -9.73 1.93 1.72
CA THR A 103 -8.69 0.95 1.36
C THR A 103 -8.35 0.02 2.52
N GLY A 104 -8.11 0.58 3.72
CA GLY A 104 -7.81 -0.23 4.90
C GLY A 104 -8.92 -1.21 5.25
N LEU A 105 -10.17 -0.76 5.21
CA LEU A 105 -11.33 -1.60 5.46
C LEU A 105 -11.46 -2.71 4.40
N SER A 106 -11.25 -2.37 3.15
CA SER A 106 -11.33 -3.33 2.04
C SER A 106 -10.31 -4.45 2.20
N ILE A 107 -9.06 -4.11 2.50
CA ILE A 107 -7.97 -5.08 2.74
C ILE A 107 -8.31 -5.94 3.96
N LEU A 108 -8.74 -5.32 5.06
CA LEU A 108 -9.07 -6.05 6.28
C LEU A 108 -10.20 -7.06 6.06
N LYS A 109 -11.28 -6.66 5.39
CA LYS A 109 -12.37 -7.57 5.05
C LYS A 109 -11.90 -8.74 4.18
N THR A 110 -11.02 -8.48 3.23
CA THR A 110 -10.45 -9.52 2.37
C THR A 110 -9.65 -10.54 3.16
N LEU A 111 -8.81 -10.07 4.09
CA LEU A 111 -7.97 -10.94 4.91
C LEU A 111 -8.74 -11.74 5.97
N LEU A 112 -9.93 -11.28 6.36
CA LEU A 112 -10.77 -11.93 7.37
C LEU A 112 -11.73 -12.97 6.78
N LYS A 113 -11.76 -13.15 5.49
CA LYS A 113 -12.64 -14.16 4.85
C LYS A 113 -12.23 -15.60 5.19
#